data_35d3199062d3421f9659c7ac0f25aaac
#
_entry.id   35d3199062d3421f9659c7ac0f25aaac
#
_cell.length_a   1.000
_cell.length_b   1.000
_cell.length_c   1.000
_cell.angle_alpha   90.00
_cell.angle_beta   90.00
_cell.angle_gamma   90.00
#
_symmetry.space_group_name_H-M   'P 1'
#
loop_
_entity.id
_entity.type
_entity.pdbx_description
1 polymer ?
#
loop_
_entity_poly.entity_id
_entity_poly.type
_entity_poly.pdbx_seq_one_letter_code
_entity_poly.pdbx_strand_id
1 'polypeptide(L)'
;MAYVTDQTISDREYDSLKYPYNQTVFEKAVVVQGKEAQAVQSIRSEGSKDRQIHNVTAQSVKAGTKEVQNVTTGDKKKDDIEKLNISGSFWKICTRKQTQKEITFGRKAKEGEVLYVRFQVKNHRCGKDVAAWLNGVRNKLTAKTHIYYNGNTMFTYAVALNKGEEKAKLLLDSGDYDVKNVEAYVGQTKQTFSYHTFQTDWKRTKGNRIEGTVKGMADGYFVTSVPYDKGFTVKVDGHTVKTEKVNKAFLGFRIGAGTHHVKITYHAPGKQAGMLVSVVGIFLFAGWMALISLQIKRISV
;
A
#
# COMPACT_ATOMS: atom_id res chain seq x y z
N MET A 1 -8.94 -7.40 -1.86
CA MET A 1 -9.87 -6.66 -2.75
C MET A 1 -9.14 -6.33 -4.04
N ALA A 2 -9.85 -6.34 -5.19
CA ALA A 2 -9.31 -5.89 -6.48
C ALA A 2 -10.38 -5.11 -7.25
N TYR A 3 -9.96 -4.12 -8.03
CA TYR A 3 -10.85 -3.21 -8.75
C TYR A 3 -10.18 -2.65 -10.01
N VAL A 4 -10.97 -2.04 -10.89
CA VAL A 4 -10.48 -1.31 -12.08
C VAL A 4 -10.70 0.18 -11.89
N THR A 5 -9.70 0.99 -12.23
CA THR A 5 -9.79 2.45 -12.25
C THR A 5 -9.03 3.02 -13.45
N ASP A 6 -9.57 4.08 -14.02
CA ASP A 6 -8.93 4.89 -15.06
C ASP A 6 -8.19 6.10 -14.49
N GLN A 7 -8.34 6.40 -13.19
CA GLN A 7 -7.68 7.50 -12.52
C GLN A 7 -6.27 7.09 -12.10
N THR A 8 -5.27 7.81 -12.60
CA THR A 8 -3.85 7.52 -12.33
C THR A 8 -3.10 8.77 -11.89
N ILE A 9 -2.11 8.58 -11.03
CA ILE A 9 -1.13 9.58 -10.63
C ILE A 9 0.28 8.96 -10.74
N SER A 10 1.26 9.73 -11.17
CA SER A 10 2.63 9.23 -11.23
C SER A 10 3.23 9.07 -9.82
N ASP A 11 4.20 8.18 -9.66
CA ASP A 11 4.93 8.00 -8.41
C ASP A 11 5.69 9.26 -7.99
N ARG A 12 6.14 10.10 -8.94
CA ARG A 12 6.79 11.40 -8.66
C ARG A 12 5.82 12.40 -8.07
N GLU A 13 4.62 12.52 -8.64
CA GLU A 13 3.57 13.39 -8.10
C GLU A 13 3.14 12.91 -6.72
N TYR A 14 2.94 11.60 -6.54
CA TYR A 14 2.63 11.01 -5.25
C TYR A 14 3.70 11.34 -4.19
N ASP A 15 5.00 11.20 -4.53
CA ASP A 15 6.10 11.47 -3.60
C ASP A 15 6.23 12.96 -3.23
N SER A 16 5.69 13.86 -4.06
CA SER A 16 5.64 15.30 -3.77
C SER A 16 4.51 15.71 -2.81
N LEU A 17 3.51 14.84 -2.63
CA LEU A 17 2.36 15.15 -1.77
C LEU A 17 2.74 15.12 -0.29
N LYS A 18 2.35 16.18 0.41
CA LYS A 18 2.49 16.26 1.87
C LYS A 18 1.39 15.44 2.55
N TYR A 19 1.66 15.00 3.78
CA TYR A 19 0.65 14.42 4.65
C TYR A 19 -0.42 15.46 5.03
N PRO A 20 -1.71 15.11 5.04
CA PRO A 20 -2.32 13.81 4.81
C PRO A 20 -2.67 13.51 3.35
N TYR A 21 -2.42 14.41 2.39
CA TYR A 21 -2.86 14.29 0.99
C TYR A 21 -2.32 13.04 0.29
N ASN A 22 -1.11 12.59 0.63
CA ASN A 22 -0.55 11.33 0.14
C ASN A 22 -1.34 10.07 0.60
N GLN A 23 -2.15 10.20 1.66
CA GLN A 23 -3.04 9.11 2.11
C GLN A 23 -4.35 9.10 1.33
N THR A 24 -4.89 10.28 1.00
CA THR A 24 -6.18 10.39 0.30
C THR A 24 -6.10 10.04 -1.19
N VAL A 25 -4.91 10.03 -1.77
CA VAL A 25 -4.70 9.67 -3.18
C VAL A 25 -5.26 8.30 -3.51
N PHE A 26 -5.06 7.31 -2.65
CA PHE A 26 -5.51 5.94 -2.88
C PHE A 26 -7.04 5.78 -2.94
N GLU A 27 -7.78 6.80 -2.51
CA GLU A 27 -9.23 6.89 -2.65
C GLU A 27 -9.66 7.47 -4.01
N LYS A 28 -8.74 8.11 -4.73
CA LYS A 28 -9.03 8.89 -5.94
C LYS A 28 -8.33 8.36 -7.18
N ALA A 29 -7.15 7.78 -7.04
CA ALA A 29 -6.32 7.34 -8.15
C ALA A 29 -5.41 6.18 -7.76
N VAL A 30 -4.91 5.45 -8.75
CA VAL A 30 -3.84 4.48 -8.58
C VAL A 30 -2.49 5.15 -8.84
N VAL A 31 -1.50 4.89 -7.98
CA VAL A 31 -0.13 5.34 -8.17
C VAL A 31 0.59 4.39 -9.11
N VAL A 32 1.07 4.90 -10.24
CA VAL A 32 1.78 4.13 -11.27
C VAL A 32 3.18 4.68 -11.49
N GLN A 33 4.10 3.88 -12.06
CA GLN A 33 5.45 4.33 -12.37
C GLN A 33 5.41 5.44 -13.42
N GLY A 34 6.25 6.50 -13.27
CA GLY A 34 6.14 7.75 -14.00
C GLY A 34 6.06 7.65 -15.53
N LYS A 35 6.79 6.72 -16.14
CA LYS A 35 6.72 6.47 -17.60
C LYS A 35 5.37 5.94 -18.04
N GLU A 36 4.74 5.14 -17.21
CA GLU A 36 3.45 4.50 -17.48
C GLU A 36 2.28 5.49 -17.36
N ALA A 37 2.35 6.44 -16.41
CA ALA A 37 1.36 7.52 -16.29
C ALA A 37 1.29 8.37 -17.56
N GLN A 38 2.44 8.72 -18.16
CA GLN A 38 2.51 9.48 -19.42
C GLN A 38 1.88 8.72 -20.60
N ALA A 39 2.09 7.42 -20.70
CA ALA A 39 1.53 6.61 -21.78
C ALA A 39 0.00 6.49 -21.70
N VAL A 40 -0.58 6.43 -20.50
CA VAL A 40 -2.05 6.43 -20.32
C VAL A 40 -2.67 7.77 -20.76
N GLN A 41 -1.99 8.87 -20.46
CA GLN A 41 -2.43 10.20 -20.93
C GLN A 41 -2.35 10.37 -22.45
N SER A 42 -1.32 9.82 -23.11
CA SER A 42 -1.18 9.91 -24.56
C SER A 42 -2.24 9.09 -25.32
N ILE A 43 -2.62 7.93 -24.82
CA ILE A 43 -3.70 7.11 -25.41
C ILE A 43 -5.05 7.83 -25.35
N ARG A 44 -5.30 8.61 -24.29
CA ARG A 44 -6.52 9.43 -24.16
C ARG A 44 -6.58 10.60 -25.15
N SER A 45 -5.44 11.17 -25.52
CA SER A 45 -5.40 12.29 -26.47
C SER A 45 -5.65 11.88 -27.93
N GLU A 46 -5.42 10.62 -28.28
CA GLU A 46 -5.64 10.10 -29.63
C GLU A 46 -7.06 9.56 -29.87
N GLY A 47 -7.80 9.16 -28.82
CA GLY A 47 -9.10 8.49 -28.91
C GLY A 47 -10.34 9.31 -28.65
N SER A 48 -10.26 10.57 -28.18
CA SER A 48 -11.43 11.36 -27.80
C SER A 48 -11.40 12.76 -28.37
N LYS A 49 -11.99 12.91 -29.55
CA LYS A 49 -12.31 14.24 -30.14
C LYS A 49 -13.57 14.87 -29.56
N ASP A 50 -14.24 14.25 -28.59
CA ASP A 50 -15.43 14.82 -27.94
C ASP A 50 -15.56 14.36 -26.49
N ARG A 51 -14.98 15.15 -25.59
CA ARG A 51 -15.45 15.49 -24.25
C ARG A 51 -14.38 16.35 -23.58
N GLN A 52 -14.74 17.59 -23.24
CA GLN A 52 -13.91 18.45 -22.40
C GLN A 52 -13.69 17.78 -21.05
N ILE A 53 -12.53 17.14 -20.87
CA ILE A 53 -12.05 16.67 -19.59
C ILE A 53 -11.09 17.77 -19.13
N HIS A 54 -11.37 18.36 -17.97
CA HIS A 54 -10.51 19.37 -17.38
C HIS A 54 -9.11 18.80 -17.18
N ASN A 55 -8.17 19.29 -17.96
CA ASN A 55 -6.75 18.92 -17.94
C ASN A 55 -6.12 19.40 -16.62
N VAL A 56 -5.53 18.49 -15.88
CA VAL A 56 -4.49 18.83 -14.91
C VAL A 56 -3.24 19.20 -15.70
N THR A 57 -3.00 20.49 -15.89
CA THR A 57 -1.81 20.98 -16.60
C THR A 57 -0.61 20.85 -15.70
N ALA A 58 0.29 19.93 -16.03
CA ALA A 58 1.63 19.87 -15.44
C ALA A 58 2.45 21.08 -15.92
N GLN A 59 2.58 22.10 -15.08
CA GLN A 59 3.57 23.15 -15.32
C GLN A 59 4.96 22.63 -14.98
N SER A 60 5.87 22.72 -15.94
CA SER A 60 7.30 22.42 -15.80
C SER A 60 7.92 23.29 -14.71
N VAL A 61 8.41 22.67 -13.64
CA VAL A 61 9.10 23.36 -12.56
C VAL A 61 10.55 23.61 -13.01
N LYS A 62 10.89 24.87 -13.31
CA LYS A 62 12.28 25.35 -13.30
C LYS A 62 12.77 25.41 -11.87
N ALA A 63 13.98 24.92 -11.63
CA ALA A 63 14.64 24.94 -10.33
C ALA A 63 14.68 26.37 -9.76
N GLY A 64 14.01 26.56 -8.64
CA GLY A 64 14.01 27.80 -7.87
C GLY A 64 13.07 27.60 -6.67
N THR A 65 13.65 27.68 -5.49
CA THR A 65 13.02 27.60 -4.19
C THR A 65 11.76 28.48 -4.10
N LYS A 66 10.58 27.88 -4.26
CA LYS A 66 9.30 28.47 -3.86
C LYS A 66 8.42 27.36 -3.31
N GLU A 67 7.77 27.64 -2.19
CA GLU A 67 6.76 26.81 -1.55
C GLU A 67 5.80 26.23 -2.58
N VAL A 68 5.68 24.91 -2.61
CA VAL A 68 4.69 24.24 -3.44
C VAL A 68 3.33 24.51 -2.80
N GLN A 69 2.67 25.55 -3.30
CA GLN A 69 1.25 25.78 -3.03
C GLN A 69 0.44 24.71 -3.76
N ASN A 70 -0.44 24.09 -3.04
CA ASN A 70 -1.59 23.29 -3.40
C ASN A 70 -1.80 23.06 -4.92
N VAL A 71 -1.71 21.79 -5.34
CA VAL A 71 -2.28 21.37 -6.62
C VAL A 71 -3.81 21.47 -6.48
N THR A 72 -4.35 22.63 -6.83
CA THR A 72 -5.77 22.86 -6.96
C THR A 72 -6.19 22.33 -8.33
N THR A 73 -6.87 21.20 -8.37
CA THR A 73 -7.79 20.90 -9.48
C THR A 73 -8.82 22.04 -9.50
N GLY A 74 -8.90 22.73 -10.64
CA GLY A 74 -9.73 23.92 -10.81
C GLY A 74 -11.18 23.69 -10.37
N ASP A 75 -11.45 24.18 -9.24
CA ASP A 75 -12.63 24.75 -8.61
C ASP A 75 -12.18 25.13 -7.20
N LYS A 76 -12.38 26.38 -6.81
CA LYS A 76 -12.19 26.87 -5.43
C LYS A 76 -13.19 26.18 -4.50
N LYS A 77 -13.11 24.85 -4.35
CA LYS A 77 -13.68 24.11 -3.23
C LYS A 77 -12.66 24.10 -2.13
N LYS A 78 -13.00 24.77 -1.02
CA LYS A 78 -12.39 24.69 0.30
C LYS A 78 -11.85 23.28 0.50
N ASP A 79 -10.55 23.13 0.78
CA ASP A 79 -9.93 21.84 1.06
C ASP A 79 -10.81 21.03 2.01
N ASP A 80 -11.28 19.87 1.56
CA ASP A 80 -12.15 18.99 2.36
C ASP A 80 -11.39 18.34 3.55
N ILE A 81 -10.17 18.81 3.84
CA ILE A 81 -9.30 18.30 4.92
C ILE A 81 -9.01 19.45 5.89
N GLU A 82 -9.46 19.27 7.12
CA GLU A 82 -9.27 20.21 8.22
C GLU A 82 -8.13 19.78 9.13
N LYS A 83 -7.17 20.67 9.37
CA LYS A 83 -6.10 20.42 10.36
C LYS A 83 -6.64 20.63 11.75
N LEU A 84 -6.48 19.62 12.61
CA LEU A 84 -6.88 19.72 14.02
C LEU A 84 -5.78 20.37 14.84
N ASN A 85 -6.19 21.24 15.78
CA ASN A 85 -5.28 21.83 16.74
C ASN A 85 -5.09 20.85 17.92
N ILE A 86 -3.89 20.26 18.01
CA ILE A 86 -3.54 19.33 19.09
C ILE A 86 -2.73 20.09 20.15
N SER A 87 -3.19 20.03 21.39
CA SER A 87 -2.45 20.57 22.52
C SER A 87 -1.17 19.76 22.76
N GLY A 88 -0.04 20.33 22.34
CA GLY A 88 1.29 19.75 22.45
C GLY A 88 1.67 18.82 21.30
N SER A 89 2.73 19.21 20.57
CA SER A 89 3.32 18.39 19.51
C SER A 89 4.33 17.35 20.00
N PHE A 90 4.54 17.31 21.32
CA PHE A 90 5.54 16.45 21.98
C PHE A 90 4.98 15.87 23.29
N TRP A 91 5.11 14.56 23.47
CA TRP A 91 4.79 13.87 24.72
C TRP A 91 5.93 12.93 25.10
N LYS A 92 6.41 13.09 26.34
CA LYS A 92 7.35 12.13 26.93
C LYS A 92 6.55 11.08 27.69
N ILE A 93 6.72 9.84 27.33
CA ILE A 93 6.08 8.67 27.96
C ILE A 93 7.15 7.95 28.79
N CYS A 94 7.04 8.01 30.10
CA CYS A 94 7.89 7.28 31.03
C CYS A 94 6.97 6.67 32.10
N THR A 95 6.36 5.52 31.78
CA THR A 95 5.32 4.92 32.62
C THR A 95 5.30 3.41 32.53
N ARG A 96 4.85 2.76 33.59
CA ARG A 96 4.61 1.30 33.65
C ARG A 96 3.20 0.91 33.23
N LYS A 97 2.30 1.88 33.03
CA LYS A 97 0.90 1.65 32.62
C LYS A 97 0.64 2.34 31.27
N GLN A 98 -0.36 1.89 30.57
CA GLN A 98 -0.84 2.57 29.37
C GLN A 98 -1.32 3.98 29.71
N THR A 99 -1.08 4.90 28.79
CA THR A 99 -1.51 6.29 28.91
C THR A 99 -2.50 6.61 27.81
N GLN A 100 -3.65 7.17 28.17
CA GLN A 100 -4.64 7.64 27.18
C GLN A 100 -4.44 9.13 26.90
N LYS A 101 -4.49 9.50 25.64
CA LYS A 101 -4.62 10.87 25.13
C LYS A 101 -5.89 10.98 24.32
N GLU A 102 -6.49 12.16 24.29
CA GLU A 102 -7.67 12.44 23.46
C GLU A 102 -7.30 13.44 22.37
N ILE A 103 -7.79 13.17 21.16
CA ILE A 103 -7.70 14.08 20.03
C ILE A 103 -9.11 14.61 19.82
N THR A 104 -9.33 15.87 20.17
CA THR A 104 -10.64 16.53 20.03
C THR A 104 -10.77 17.20 18.68
N PHE A 105 -11.97 17.13 18.08
CA PHE A 105 -12.22 17.69 16.76
C PHE A 105 -12.77 19.12 16.82
N GLY A 106 -13.17 19.59 18.00
CA GLY A 106 -13.83 20.89 18.19
C GLY A 106 -15.28 20.95 17.63
N ARG A 107 -15.75 19.85 17.03
CA ARG A 107 -17.08 19.68 16.45
C ARG A 107 -17.47 18.19 16.39
N LYS A 108 -18.73 17.93 16.10
CA LYS A 108 -19.18 16.55 15.80
C LYS A 108 -18.72 16.09 14.42
N ALA A 109 -18.20 14.87 14.35
CA ALA A 109 -17.84 14.25 13.10
C ALA A 109 -19.07 14.01 12.23
N LYS A 110 -18.90 14.17 10.92
CA LYS A 110 -19.91 13.88 9.91
C LYS A 110 -19.79 12.45 9.44
N GLU A 111 -20.84 11.96 8.80
CA GLU A 111 -20.81 10.65 8.14
C GLU A 111 -19.77 10.62 7.01
N GLY A 112 -18.95 9.54 6.93
CA GLY A 112 -17.92 9.38 5.91
C GLY A 112 -16.64 10.18 6.18
N GLU A 113 -16.47 10.78 7.36
CA GLU A 113 -15.21 11.42 7.73
C GLU A 113 -14.17 10.41 8.20
N VAL A 114 -12.90 10.70 7.88
CA VAL A 114 -11.73 9.93 8.29
C VAL A 114 -10.78 10.83 9.07
N LEU A 115 -10.31 10.34 10.19
CA LEU A 115 -9.25 10.94 10.99
C LEU A 115 -7.89 10.41 10.53
N TYR A 116 -7.03 11.30 10.09
CA TYR A 116 -5.63 11.04 9.76
C TYR A 116 -4.76 11.54 10.91
N VAL A 117 -3.97 10.64 11.51
CA VAL A 117 -3.02 10.99 12.58
C VAL A 117 -1.64 10.47 12.24
N ARG A 118 -0.64 11.31 12.39
CA ARG A 118 0.76 10.94 12.22
C ARG A 118 1.59 11.49 13.38
N PHE A 119 2.54 10.68 13.86
CA PHE A 119 3.55 11.11 14.83
C PHE A 119 4.80 10.24 14.76
N GLN A 120 5.90 10.79 15.21
CA GLN A 120 7.18 10.11 15.29
C GLN A 120 7.40 9.53 16.69
N VAL A 121 7.91 8.30 16.77
CA VAL A 121 8.26 7.62 18.03
C VAL A 121 9.77 7.49 18.13
N LYS A 122 10.34 7.94 19.24
CA LYS A 122 11.74 7.68 19.60
C LYS A 122 11.78 6.82 20.86
N ASN A 123 12.03 5.52 20.67
CA ASN A 123 12.15 4.56 21.77
C ASN A 123 13.52 4.68 22.44
N HIS A 124 13.56 4.84 23.77
CA HIS A 124 14.78 4.93 24.57
C HIS A 124 15.23 3.56 25.09
N ARG A 125 14.38 2.51 24.98
CA ARG A 125 14.69 1.14 25.43
C ARG A 125 14.84 0.20 24.25
N CYS A 126 16.05 -0.32 24.05
CA CYS A 126 16.35 -1.23 22.94
C CYS A 126 15.57 -2.56 23.00
N GLY A 127 15.32 -3.08 24.21
CA GLY A 127 14.70 -4.40 24.43
C GLY A 127 13.17 -4.39 24.59
N LYS A 128 12.49 -3.26 24.37
CA LYS A 128 11.04 -3.16 24.52
C LYS A 128 10.38 -2.61 23.26
N ASP A 129 9.27 -3.22 22.87
CA ASP A 129 8.39 -2.72 21.81
C ASP A 129 7.68 -1.43 22.28
N VAL A 130 7.29 -0.60 21.33
CA VAL A 130 6.36 0.52 21.54
C VAL A 130 5.14 0.28 20.66
N ALA A 131 3.95 0.28 21.26
CA ALA A 131 2.69 0.19 20.54
C ALA A 131 1.78 1.36 20.90
N ALA A 132 0.94 1.75 19.94
CA ALA A 132 -0.11 2.75 20.14
C ALA A 132 -1.36 2.34 19.38
N TRP A 133 -2.52 2.72 19.87
CA TRP A 133 -3.82 2.43 19.29
C TRP A 133 -4.64 3.71 19.15
N LEU A 134 -5.10 4.00 17.95
CA LEU A 134 -6.05 5.07 17.67
C LEU A 134 -7.42 4.45 17.38
N ASN A 135 -8.42 4.70 18.23
CA ASN A 135 -9.74 4.08 18.13
C ASN A 135 -9.67 2.55 17.89
N GLY A 136 -8.75 1.87 18.56
CA GLY A 136 -8.55 0.42 18.44
C GLY A 136 -7.61 -0.01 17.30
N VAL A 137 -7.25 0.85 16.35
CA VAL A 137 -6.30 0.55 15.27
C VAL A 137 -4.89 0.60 15.82
N ARG A 138 -4.17 -0.52 15.78
CA ARG A 138 -2.83 -0.67 16.35
C ARG A 138 -1.73 -0.32 15.37
N ASN A 139 -0.72 0.41 15.85
CA ASN A 139 0.58 0.55 15.21
C ASN A 139 1.70 0.16 16.19
N LYS A 140 2.86 -0.30 15.69
CA LYS A 140 3.92 -0.88 16.52
C LYS A 140 5.31 -0.60 15.95
N LEU A 141 6.22 -0.19 16.82
CA LEU A 141 7.67 -0.24 16.64
C LEU A 141 8.22 -1.41 17.45
N THR A 142 8.80 -2.41 16.78
CA THR A 142 9.43 -3.54 17.48
C THR A 142 10.71 -3.11 18.20
N ALA A 143 11.09 -3.83 19.24
CA ALA A 143 12.36 -3.65 19.95
C ALA A 143 13.54 -3.79 18.97
N LYS A 144 14.59 -2.98 19.15
CA LYS A 144 15.81 -3.08 18.30
C LYS A 144 16.51 -4.44 18.41
N THR A 145 16.34 -5.11 19.54
CA THR A 145 16.89 -6.46 19.78
C THR A 145 16.06 -7.57 19.15
N HIS A 146 14.87 -7.24 18.59
CA HIS A 146 14.02 -8.23 17.97
C HIS A 146 14.57 -8.67 16.62
N ILE A 147 14.57 -9.99 16.35
CA ILE A 147 15.09 -10.57 15.10
C ILE A 147 14.40 -9.99 13.83
N TYR A 148 13.13 -9.59 13.96
CA TYR A 148 12.36 -8.92 12.91
C TYR A 148 12.10 -7.45 13.27
N TYR A 149 13.18 -6.69 13.50
CA TYR A 149 13.06 -5.25 13.74
C TYR A 149 12.43 -4.55 12.54
N ASN A 150 11.28 -3.91 12.74
CA ASN A 150 10.51 -3.28 11.66
C ASN A 150 10.92 -1.83 11.34
N GLY A 151 11.72 -1.19 12.20
CA GLY A 151 12.16 0.20 12.00
C GLY A 151 11.03 1.24 11.93
N ASN A 152 9.80 0.88 12.28
CA ASN A 152 8.61 1.73 12.15
C ASN A 152 8.60 2.84 13.20
N THR A 153 9.38 3.88 12.98
CA THR A 153 9.45 5.05 13.87
C THR A 153 8.38 6.10 13.56
N MET A 154 7.72 6.03 12.41
CA MET A 154 6.65 6.94 12.02
C MET A 154 5.31 6.21 12.08
N PHE A 155 4.50 6.53 13.09
CA PHE A 155 3.16 5.97 13.23
C PHE A 155 2.17 6.82 12.43
N THR A 156 1.48 6.18 11.50
CA THR A 156 0.49 6.81 10.63
C THR A 156 -0.83 6.04 10.74
N TYR A 157 -1.91 6.76 10.90
CA TYR A 157 -3.25 6.21 11.04
C TYR A 157 -4.20 6.89 10.06
N ALA A 158 -5.13 6.11 9.52
CA ALA A 158 -6.34 6.57 8.84
C ALA A 158 -7.51 5.78 9.43
N VAL A 159 -8.38 6.44 10.17
CA VAL A 159 -9.45 5.79 10.94
C VAL A 159 -10.78 6.44 10.62
N ALA A 160 -11.74 5.65 10.16
CA ALA A 160 -13.11 6.12 9.92
C ALA A 160 -13.73 6.60 11.25
N LEU A 161 -14.41 7.73 11.19
CA LEU A 161 -15.14 8.32 12.31
C LEU A 161 -16.61 7.94 12.25
N ASN A 162 -17.20 7.69 13.42
CA ASN A 162 -18.63 7.56 13.51
C ASN A 162 -19.30 8.94 13.52
N LYS A 163 -20.48 9.04 12.89
CA LYS A 163 -21.27 10.27 12.93
C LYS A 163 -21.54 10.70 14.37
N GLY A 164 -21.25 11.95 14.68
CA GLY A 164 -21.45 12.51 16.01
C GLY A 164 -20.29 12.33 16.98
N GLU A 165 -19.21 11.63 16.59
CA GLU A 165 -17.97 11.53 17.37
C GLU A 165 -17.32 12.91 17.52
N GLU A 166 -16.89 13.28 18.75
CA GLU A 166 -16.29 14.59 19.02
C GLU A 166 -14.80 14.48 19.30
N LYS A 167 -14.32 13.26 19.59
CA LYS A 167 -12.94 12.97 19.97
C LYS A 167 -12.54 11.53 19.63
N ALA A 168 -11.26 11.33 19.33
CA ALA A 168 -10.65 10.02 19.19
C ALA A 168 -9.76 9.68 20.39
N LYS A 169 -9.71 8.39 20.73
CA LYS A 169 -8.87 7.89 21.83
C LYS A 169 -7.55 7.36 21.29
N LEU A 170 -6.44 7.96 21.72
CA LEU A 170 -5.09 7.48 21.45
C LEU A 170 -4.54 6.83 22.73
N LEU A 171 -4.43 5.50 22.70
CA LEU A 171 -3.77 4.74 23.76
C LEU A 171 -2.29 4.58 23.42
N LEU A 172 -1.43 4.93 24.35
CA LEU A 172 0.02 4.82 24.26
C LEU A 172 0.49 3.76 25.25
N ASP A 173 1.24 2.78 24.79
CA ASP A 173 1.70 1.68 25.62
C ASP A 173 2.66 2.15 26.74
N SER A 174 2.81 1.34 27.76
CA SER A 174 3.80 1.57 28.82
C SER A 174 5.22 1.53 28.23
N GLY A 175 6.09 2.39 28.70
CA GLY A 175 7.47 2.43 28.19
C GLY A 175 8.24 3.67 28.58
N ASP A 176 9.37 3.85 27.91
CA ASP A 176 10.20 5.04 27.99
C ASP A 176 10.52 5.48 26.55
N TYR A 177 9.74 6.42 26.04
CA TYR A 177 9.85 6.90 24.67
C TYR A 177 9.25 8.30 24.49
N ASP A 178 9.69 8.99 23.47
CA ASP A 178 9.12 10.25 23.04
C ASP A 178 8.15 10.04 21.88
N VAL A 179 7.05 10.77 21.93
CA VAL A 179 6.12 10.98 20.80
C VAL A 179 6.31 12.42 20.34
N LYS A 180 6.67 12.61 19.06
CA LYS A 180 7.04 13.92 18.49
C LYS A 180 6.26 14.21 17.22
N ASN A 181 6.14 15.50 16.89
CA ASN A 181 5.54 15.96 15.64
C ASN A 181 4.15 15.37 15.42
N VAL A 182 3.30 15.48 16.44
CA VAL A 182 1.92 14.96 16.35
C VAL A 182 1.12 15.88 15.45
N GLU A 183 0.59 15.30 14.38
CA GLU A 183 -0.27 15.98 13.42
C GLU A 183 -1.58 15.20 13.29
N ALA A 184 -2.71 15.89 13.27
CA ALA A 184 -4.01 15.30 13.02
C ALA A 184 -4.83 16.14 12.06
N TYR A 185 -5.58 15.45 11.22
CA TYR A 185 -6.44 16.05 10.21
C TYR A 185 -7.74 15.24 10.12
N VAL A 186 -8.85 15.92 9.86
CA VAL A 186 -10.12 15.27 9.51
C VAL A 186 -10.46 15.63 8.08
N GLY A 187 -10.72 14.62 7.26
CA GLY A 187 -11.14 14.80 5.89
C GLY A 187 -12.33 13.92 5.54
N GLN A 188 -13.13 14.36 4.58
CA GLN A 188 -14.24 13.55 4.09
C GLN A 188 -13.75 12.63 2.98
N THR A 189 -13.99 11.32 3.12
CA THR A 189 -13.83 10.38 2.02
C THR A 189 -14.99 10.56 1.05
N LYS A 190 -14.73 11.24 -0.06
CA LYS A 190 -15.66 11.18 -1.19
C LYS A 190 -15.15 10.09 -2.11
N GLN A 191 -15.88 9.01 -2.23
CA GLN A 191 -15.70 8.11 -3.37
C GLN A 191 -15.96 8.92 -4.64
N THR A 192 -14.89 9.43 -5.25
CA THR A 192 -14.98 10.27 -6.45
C THR A 192 -15.06 9.45 -7.73
N PHE A 193 -14.87 8.14 -7.64
CA PHE A 193 -14.99 7.23 -8.79
C PHE A 193 -15.76 5.97 -8.43
N SER A 194 -16.56 5.54 -9.39
CA SER A 194 -17.19 4.23 -9.35
C SER A 194 -16.16 3.20 -9.85
N TYR A 195 -15.75 2.28 -8.99
CA TYR A 195 -14.91 1.17 -9.40
C TYR A 195 -15.71 -0.13 -9.42
N HIS A 196 -15.44 -0.91 -10.46
CA HIS A 196 -16.01 -2.23 -10.57
C HIS A 196 -15.11 -3.22 -9.83
N THR A 197 -15.70 -3.90 -8.86
CA THR A 197 -14.98 -4.90 -8.07
C THR A 197 -14.81 -6.19 -8.86
N PHE A 198 -13.68 -6.83 -8.62
CA PHE A 198 -13.39 -8.15 -9.18
C PHE A 198 -14.29 -9.21 -8.55
N GLN A 199 -14.97 -9.97 -9.39
CA GLN A 199 -15.82 -11.10 -9.00
C GLN A 199 -14.98 -12.37 -9.04
N THR A 200 -14.53 -12.83 -7.86
CA THR A 200 -13.71 -14.03 -7.74
C THR A 200 -14.51 -15.29 -8.03
N ASP A 201 -14.00 -16.12 -8.93
CA ASP A 201 -14.50 -17.49 -9.11
C ASP A 201 -13.84 -18.41 -8.07
N TRP A 202 -14.55 -18.66 -6.98
CA TRP A 202 -14.05 -19.49 -5.88
C TRP A 202 -13.84 -20.95 -6.25
N LYS A 203 -14.53 -21.46 -7.28
CA LYS A 203 -14.32 -22.83 -7.75
C LYS A 203 -13.00 -23.00 -8.49
N ARG A 204 -12.56 -21.96 -9.20
CA ARG A 204 -11.32 -21.95 -9.98
C ARG A 204 -10.14 -21.35 -9.23
N THR A 205 -10.37 -20.63 -8.14
CA THR A 205 -9.33 -20.06 -7.28
C THR A 205 -8.80 -21.13 -6.33
N LYS A 206 -7.53 -21.52 -6.48
CA LYS A 206 -6.88 -22.59 -5.69
C LYS A 206 -5.38 -22.31 -5.54
N GLY A 207 -4.85 -22.53 -4.31
CA GLY A 207 -3.41 -22.50 -4.06
C GLY A 207 -2.73 -21.24 -4.60
N ASN A 208 -1.99 -21.40 -5.69
CA ASN A 208 -1.24 -20.32 -6.33
C ASN A 208 -1.98 -19.62 -7.48
N ARG A 209 -3.29 -19.82 -7.60
CA ARG A 209 -4.11 -19.32 -8.71
C ARG A 209 -5.34 -18.58 -8.19
N ILE A 210 -5.58 -17.38 -8.72
CA ILE A 210 -6.79 -16.58 -8.53
C ILE A 210 -7.43 -16.37 -9.91
N GLU A 211 -8.70 -16.68 -10.05
CA GLU A 211 -9.48 -16.45 -11.27
C GLU A 211 -10.79 -15.73 -10.97
N GLY A 212 -11.28 -14.98 -11.94
CA GLY A 212 -12.56 -14.30 -11.84
C GLY A 212 -12.81 -13.35 -13.00
N THR A 213 -13.86 -12.56 -12.88
CA THR A 213 -14.27 -11.59 -13.88
C THR A 213 -14.27 -10.17 -13.31
N VAL A 214 -14.02 -9.21 -14.18
CA VAL A 214 -14.11 -7.79 -13.85
C VAL A 214 -14.70 -7.03 -15.03
N LYS A 215 -15.43 -5.95 -14.75
CA LYS A 215 -15.93 -5.03 -15.77
C LYS A 215 -15.19 -3.71 -15.65
N GLY A 216 -14.55 -3.25 -16.73
CA GLY A 216 -14.00 -1.90 -16.87
C GLY A 216 -14.93 -1.00 -17.67
N MET A 217 -15.17 0.22 -17.23
CA MET A 217 -15.96 1.21 -17.99
C MET A 217 -15.11 1.94 -19.02
N ALA A 218 -13.81 2.02 -18.79
CA ALA A 218 -12.81 2.63 -19.66
C ALA A 218 -11.49 1.87 -19.55
N ASP A 219 -10.57 2.14 -20.46
CA ASP A 219 -9.19 1.67 -20.35
C ASP A 219 -8.55 2.20 -19.07
N GLY A 220 -7.88 1.34 -18.33
CA GLY A 220 -7.32 1.71 -17.04
C GLY A 220 -6.40 0.67 -16.44
N TYR A 221 -6.36 0.63 -15.13
CA TYR A 221 -5.58 -0.32 -14.33
C TYR A 221 -6.46 -1.23 -13.51
N PHE A 222 -6.16 -2.52 -13.57
CA PHE A 222 -6.61 -3.47 -12.57
C PHE A 222 -5.64 -3.42 -11.39
N VAL A 223 -6.18 -3.13 -10.21
CA VAL A 223 -5.43 -2.92 -8.97
C VAL A 223 -5.80 -3.98 -7.98
N THR A 224 -4.80 -4.61 -7.35
CA THR A 224 -5.01 -5.61 -6.31
C THR A 224 -4.45 -5.16 -4.97
N SER A 225 -4.83 -5.84 -3.89
CA SER A 225 -4.17 -5.77 -2.58
C SER A 225 -3.10 -6.86 -2.39
N VAL A 226 -2.74 -7.58 -3.45
CA VAL A 226 -1.68 -8.58 -3.43
C VAL A 226 -0.34 -7.88 -3.58
N PRO A 227 0.65 -8.11 -2.69
CA PRO A 227 1.98 -7.55 -2.85
C PRO A 227 2.61 -7.96 -4.20
N TYR A 228 3.26 -7.01 -4.87
CA TYR A 228 3.91 -7.27 -6.15
C TYR A 228 5.12 -8.19 -5.98
N ASP A 229 5.20 -9.23 -6.82
CA ASP A 229 6.36 -10.09 -6.95
C ASP A 229 6.57 -10.47 -8.43
N LYS A 230 7.82 -10.72 -8.82
CA LYS A 230 8.18 -11.11 -10.19
C LYS A 230 7.66 -12.51 -10.59
N GLY A 231 7.27 -13.31 -9.61
CA GLY A 231 6.70 -14.64 -9.83
C GLY A 231 5.25 -14.64 -10.31
N PHE A 232 4.58 -13.48 -10.35
CA PHE A 232 3.22 -13.38 -10.85
C PHE A 232 3.18 -13.38 -12.38
N THR A 233 2.29 -14.20 -12.91
CA THR A 233 1.88 -14.20 -14.32
C THR A 233 0.38 -13.93 -14.37
N VAL A 234 -0.02 -12.94 -15.16
CA VAL A 234 -1.42 -12.55 -15.33
C VAL A 234 -1.85 -12.81 -16.78
N LYS A 235 -3.03 -13.40 -16.93
CA LYS A 235 -3.71 -13.52 -18.21
C LYS A 235 -5.06 -12.82 -18.14
N VAL A 236 -5.34 -12.01 -19.16
CA VAL A 236 -6.63 -11.36 -19.40
C VAL A 236 -7.19 -11.99 -20.69
N ASP A 237 -8.36 -12.60 -20.61
CA ASP A 237 -9.01 -13.31 -21.72
C ASP A 237 -8.09 -14.32 -22.43
N GLY A 238 -7.27 -15.01 -21.63
CA GLY A 238 -6.30 -16.00 -22.11
C GLY A 238 -4.94 -15.43 -22.55
N HIS A 239 -4.80 -14.13 -22.79
CA HIS A 239 -3.57 -13.46 -23.22
C HIS A 239 -2.74 -12.97 -22.03
N THR A 240 -1.43 -13.23 -22.05
CA THR A 240 -0.53 -12.77 -21.00
C THR A 240 -0.35 -11.26 -21.09
N VAL A 241 -0.53 -10.58 -19.96
CA VAL A 241 -0.33 -9.12 -19.83
C VAL A 241 0.87 -8.82 -18.94
N LYS A 242 1.48 -7.65 -19.17
CA LYS A 242 2.60 -7.15 -18.35
C LYS A 242 2.08 -6.77 -16.97
N THR A 243 2.70 -7.31 -15.93
CA THR A 243 2.44 -6.95 -14.54
C THR A 243 3.29 -5.77 -14.11
N GLU A 244 2.74 -4.90 -13.28
CA GLU A 244 3.38 -3.69 -12.79
C GLU A 244 3.19 -3.55 -11.29
N LYS A 245 4.11 -2.82 -10.65
CA LYS A 245 3.94 -2.44 -9.25
C LYS A 245 3.11 -1.16 -9.19
N VAL A 246 1.92 -1.25 -8.63
CA VAL A 246 1.02 -0.11 -8.41
C VAL A 246 0.92 0.21 -6.92
N ASN A 247 0.49 1.44 -6.59
CA ASN A 247 0.36 1.91 -5.21
C ASN A 247 1.60 1.61 -4.36
N LYS A 248 2.80 1.75 -4.97
CA LYS A 248 4.13 1.51 -4.36
C LYS A 248 4.42 0.07 -3.95
N ALA A 249 3.42 -0.81 -3.84
CA ALA A 249 3.62 -2.13 -3.25
C ALA A 249 2.85 -3.27 -3.92
N PHE A 250 1.75 -2.99 -4.61
CA PHE A 250 0.80 -4.01 -5.02
C PHE A 250 0.92 -4.41 -6.49
N LEU A 251 0.41 -5.59 -6.80
CA LEU A 251 0.28 -6.10 -8.15
C LEU A 251 -0.83 -5.36 -8.88
N GLY A 252 -0.51 -4.81 -10.04
CA GLY A 252 -1.46 -4.24 -10.98
C GLY A 252 -1.07 -4.53 -12.42
N PHE A 253 -1.96 -4.23 -13.34
CA PHE A 253 -1.75 -4.34 -14.78
C PHE A 253 -2.78 -3.51 -15.54
N ARG A 254 -2.47 -3.18 -16.79
CA ARG A 254 -3.40 -2.47 -17.67
C ARG A 254 -4.50 -3.40 -18.15
N ILE A 255 -5.71 -2.87 -18.25
CA ILE A 255 -6.89 -3.57 -18.73
C ILE A 255 -7.74 -2.63 -19.58
N GLY A 256 -8.32 -3.14 -20.66
CA GLY A 256 -9.23 -2.38 -21.52
C GLY A 256 -10.61 -2.15 -20.92
N ALA A 257 -11.43 -1.39 -21.64
CA ALA A 257 -12.86 -1.29 -21.37
C ALA A 257 -13.56 -2.60 -21.73
N GLY A 258 -14.58 -2.99 -20.96
CA GLY A 258 -15.35 -4.21 -21.19
C GLY A 258 -15.35 -5.18 -20.02
N THR A 259 -15.92 -6.35 -20.24
CA THR A 259 -15.91 -7.45 -19.27
C THR A 259 -14.81 -8.43 -19.62
N HIS A 260 -13.91 -8.67 -18.67
CA HIS A 260 -12.73 -9.47 -18.86
C HIS A 260 -12.66 -10.63 -17.88
N HIS A 261 -12.17 -11.78 -18.34
CA HIS A 261 -11.78 -12.89 -17.49
C HIS A 261 -10.30 -12.77 -17.12
N VAL A 262 -10.01 -12.66 -15.82
CA VAL A 262 -8.66 -12.48 -15.29
C VAL A 262 -8.21 -13.73 -14.56
N LYS A 263 -7.00 -14.20 -14.90
CA LYS A 263 -6.31 -15.29 -14.22
C LYS A 263 -4.94 -14.82 -13.75
N ILE A 264 -4.73 -14.84 -12.44
CA ILE A 264 -3.47 -14.51 -11.78
C ILE A 264 -2.86 -15.81 -11.26
N THR A 265 -1.61 -16.10 -11.62
CA THR A 265 -0.90 -17.31 -11.17
C THR A 265 0.45 -16.90 -10.57
N TYR A 266 0.82 -17.51 -9.45
CA TYR A 266 2.09 -17.27 -8.80
C TYR A 266 3.01 -18.49 -8.87
N HIS A 267 4.24 -18.26 -9.29
CA HIS A 267 5.33 -19.24 -9.24
C HIS A 267 6.53 -18.60 -8.55
N ALA A 268 6.91 -19.16 -7.40
CA ALA A 268 8.03 -18.63 -6.64
C ALA A 268 9.31 -18.61 -7.49
N PRO A 269 9.97 -17.45 -7.64
CA PRO A 269 11.24 -17.36 -8.37
C PRO A 269 12.28 -18.31 -7.79
N GLY A 270 13.02 -19.00 -8.65
CA GLY A 270 14.05 -19.97 -8.23
C GLY A 270 13.54 -21.35 -7.82
N LYS A 271 12.24 -21.58 -7.68
CA LYS A 271 11.70 -22.89 -7.26
C LYS A 271 12.15 -24.02 -8.16
N GLN A 272 12.11 -23.83 -9.48
CA GLN A 272 12.53 -24.88 -10.45
C GLN A 272 14.04 -25.14 -10.36
N ALA A 273 14.85 -24.08 -10.27
CA ALA A 273 16.30 -24.21 -10.11
C ALA A 273 16.65 -24.90 -8.78
N GLY A 274 16.00 -24.50 -7.68
CA GLY A 274 16.20 -25.16 -6.38
C GLY A 274 15.82 -26.64 -6.40
N MET A 275 14.72 -27.00 -7.07
CA MET A 275 14.33 -28.40 -7.21
C MET A 275 15.34 -29.21 -8.01
N LEU A 276 15.88 -28.64 -9.11
CA LEU A 276 16.93 -29.30 -9.90
C LEU A 276 18.19 -29.54 -9.07
N VAL A 277 18.66 -28.51 -8.35
CA VAL A 277 19.83 -28.64 -7.47
C VAL A 277 19.61 -29.69 -6.38
N SER A 278 18.42 -29.75 -5.81
CA SER A 278 18.08 -30.77 -4.79
C SER A 278 18.12 -32.18 -5.36
N VAL A 279 17.57 -32.39 -6.55
CA VAL A 279 17.61 -33.70 -7.23
C VAL A 279 19.05 -34.12 -7.51
N VAL A 280 19.86 -33.21 -8.08
CA VAL A 280 21.29 -33.48 -8.33
C VAL A 280 22.02 -33.82 -7.00
N GLY A 281 21.77 -33.06 -5.93
CA GLY A 281 22.36 -33.32 -4.61
C GLY A 281 21.99 -34.70 -4.06
N ILE A 282 20.75 -35.15 -4.23
CA ILE A 282 20.31 -36.49 -3.82
C ILE A 282 21.09 -37.58 -4.58
N PHE A 283 21.23 -37.43 -5.91
CA PHE A 283 21.98 -38.40 -6.70
C PHE A 283 23.47 -38.44 -6.33
N LEU A 284 24.10 -37.29 -6.11
CA LEU A 284 25.50 -37.23 -5.66
C LEU A 284 25.68 -37.91 -4.30
N PHE A 285 24.76 -37.64 -3.36
CA PHE A 285 24.80 -38.26 -2.04
C PHE A 285 24.62 -39.80 -2.10
N ALA A 286 23.63 -40.24 -2.89
CA ALA A 286 23.42 -41.69 -3.08
C ALA A 286 24.62 -42.37 -3.74
N GLY A 287 25.24 -41.75 -4.75
CA GLY A 287 26.46 -42.25 -5.38
C GLY A 287 27.63 -42.32 -4.40
N TRP A 288 27.83 -41.29 -3.58
CA TRP A 288 28.86 -41.29 -2.53
C TRP A 288 28.63 -42.38 -1.51
N MET A 289 27.41 -42.59 -1.02
CA MET A 289 27.05 -43.67 -0.10
C MET A 289 27.31 -45.06 -0.72
N ALA A 290 27.01 -45.25 -2.01
CA ALA A 290 27.27 -46.48 -2.72
C ALA A 290 28.80 -46.77 -2.79
N LEU A 291 29.61 -45.77 -3.12
CA LEU A 291 31.06 -45.87 -3.14
C LEU A 291 31.63 -46.27 -1.79
N ILE A 292 31.18 -45.63 -0.70
CA ILE A 292 31.61 -46.00 0.67
C ILE A 292 31.23 -47.44 0.97
N SER A 293 30.02 -47.86 0.66
CA SER A 293 29.54 -49.23 0.86
C SER A 293 30.39 -50.27 0.12
N LEU A 294 30.83 -49.97 -1.12
CA LEU A 294 31.71 -50.80 -1.90
C LEU A 294 33.12 -50.87 -1.30
N GLN A 295 33.66 -49.77 -0.77
CA GLN A 295 34.98 -49.75 -0.10
C GLN A 295 34.96 -50.56 1.18
N ILE A 296 33.92 -50.45 2.00
CA ILE A 296 33.80 -51.25 3.23
C ILE A 296 33.75 -52.74 2.92
N LYS A 297 33.03 -53.17 1.89
CA LYS A 297 33.00 -54.57 1.46
C LYS A 297 34.37 -55.10 0.99
N ARG A 298 35.21 -54.24 0.38
CA ARG A 298 36.56 -54.62 -0.06
C ARG A 298 37.55 -54.77 1.11
N ILE A 299 37.30 -54.12 2.23
CA ILE A 299 38.18 -54.21 3.43
C ILE A 299 37.79 -55.39 4.32
N SER A 300 36.57 -55.92 4.17
CA SER A 300 36.02 -57.01 4.97
C SER A 300 36.23 -58.41 4.34
N VAL A 301 36.92 -58.48 3.23
CA VAL A 301 37.44 -59.71 2.58
C VAL A 301 38.97 -59.75 2.64
#